data_04d31930c360af1c3a2e78b40f9d8f3f
#
_entry.id   04d31930c360af1c3a2e78b40f9d8f3f
#
_cell.length_a   1.000
_cell.length_b   1.000
_cell.length_c   1.000
_cell.angle_alpha   90.00
_cell.angle_beta   90.00
_cell.angle_gamma   90.00
#
_symmetry.space_group_name_H-M   'P 1'
#
loop_
_entity.id
_entity.type
_entity.pdbx_description
1 polymer ?
#
loop_
_entity_poly.entity_id
_entity_poly.type
_entity_poly.pdbx_seq_one_letter_code
_entity_poly.pdbx_strand_id
1 'polypeptide(L)'
;AANPKFPVGSNVILLGDHMKGMRGAKAQVVGAFDTTIYEVSYKPKTGGPMVKNHRWVVQEELKDTKTVANEGDTVILNADHMDGMMGAEAKVDKSITGTVYVVNYTPTDGQKEVKNHMWVTEDEMEYDKNNE
;
A
#
# COMPACT_ATOMS: atom_id res chain seq x y z
N ALA A 1 -9.64 -6.55 9.61
CA ALA A 1 -8.91 -7.04 10.79
C ALA A 1 -9.76 -6.90 12.04
N ALA A 2 -9.76 -7.94 12.87
CA ALA A 2 -10.57 -7.92 14.10
C ALA A 2 -9.99 -7.04 15.19
N ASN A 3 -8.66 -6.99 15.29
CA ASN A 3 -7.97 -6.21 16.33
C ASN A 3 -6.77 -5.49 15.73
N PRO A 4 -6.99 -4.52 14.83
CA PRO A 4 -5.87 -3.81 14.22
C PRO A 4 -5.21 -2.88 15.25
N LYS A 5 -3.91 -2.66 15.07
CA LYS A 5 -3.16 -1.70 15.89
C LYS A 5 -3.74 -0.29 15.76
N PHE A 6 -4.22 0.05 14.56
CA PHE A 6 -4.83 1.34 14.27
C PHE A 6 -6.26 1.11 13.78
N PRO A 7 -7.26 1.10 14.70
CA PRO A 7 -8.65 0.90 14.28
C PRO A 7 -9.14 1.97 13.31
N VAL A 8 -10.17 1.65 12.54
CA VAL A 8 -10.83 2.63 11.65
C VAL A 8 -11.24 3.84 12.47
N GLY A 9 -10.93 5.03 11.96
CA GLY A 9 -11.17 6.30 12.64
C GLY A 9 -9.95 6.84 13.37
N SER A 10 -8.87 6.04 13.51
CA SER A 10 -7.65 6.50 14.16
C SER A 10 -7.01 7.63 13.39
N ASN A 11 -6.46 8.61 14.13
CA ASN A 11 -5.65 9.68 13.56
C ASN A 11 -4.18 9.30 13.69
N VAL A 12 -3.46 9.33 12.59
CA VAL A 12 -2.08 8.87 12.52
C VAL A 12 -1.21 9.84 11.73
N ILE A 13 0.10 9.69 11.89
CA ILE A 13 1.10 10.37 11.06
C ILE A 13 1.76 9.31 10.20
N LEU A 14 1.85 9.56 8.90
CA LEU A 14 2.49 8.64 7.97
C LEU A 14 4.01 8.76 8.07
N LEU A 15 4.68 7.61 8.15
CA LEU A 15 6.14 7.52 8.18
C LEU A 15 6.68 7.03 6.85
N GLY A 16 5.83 6.39 6.04
CA GLY A 16 6.17 5.89 4.73
C GLY A 16 6.28 7.02 3.70
N ASP A 17 7.01 6.75 2.64
CA ASP A 17 7.29 7.74 1.60
C ASP A 17 7.05 7.13 0.22
N HIS A 18 5.87 6.55 0.02
CA HIS A 18 5.49 5.93 -1.25
C HIS A 18 5.25 6.98 -2.33
N MET A 19 4.80 8.14 -1.93
CA MET A 19 4.47 9.24 -2.84
C MET A 19 4.98 10.56 -2.27
N LYS A 20 5.20 11.53 -3.16
CA LYS A 20 5.62 12.87 -2.75
C LYS A 20 4.58 13.47 -1.81
N GLY A 21 5.05 14.04 -0.70
CA GLY A 21 4.18 14.70 0.29
C GLY A 21 3.55 13.75 1.30
N MET A 22 3.86 12.46 1.24
CA MET A 22 3.28 11.47 2.15
C MET A 22 3.97 11.47 3.52
N ARG A 23 5.29 11.49 3.55
CA ARG A 23 6.05 11.36 4.80
C ARG A 23 5.77 12.53 5.73
N GLY A 24 5.35 12.21 6.95
CA GLY A 24 4.97 13.21 7.95
C GLY A 24 3.54 13.73 7.80
N ALA A 25 2.79 13.25 6.82
CA ALA A 25 1.42 13.71 6.58
C ALA A 25 0.47 13.20 7.66
N LYS A 26 -0.50 14.05 8.01
CA LYS A 26 -1.60 13.64 8.90
C LYS A 26 -2.59 12.82 8.12
N ALA A 27 -3.03 11.71 8.70
CA ALA A 27 -3.92 10.77 8.04
C ALA A 27 -4.97 10.23 8.98
N GLN A 28 -6.04 9.72 8.41
CA GLN A 28 -7.07 8.99 9.15
C GLN A 28 -7.23 7.61 8.55
N VAL A 29 -7.27 6.61 9.39
CA VAL A 29 -7.48 5.22 8.97
C VAL A 29 -8.94 5.02 8.59
N VAL A 30 -9.18 4.55 7.37
CA VAL A 30 -10.55 4.27 6.88
C VAL A 30 -10.78 2.80 6.58
N GLY A 31 -9.73 1.97 6.61
CA GLY A 31 -9.86 0.52 6.46
C GLY A 31 -8.66 -0.20 7.06
N ALA A 32 -8.86 -1.43 7.50
CA ALA A 32 -7.80 -2.27 8.06
C ALA A 32 -8.10 -3.73 7.71
N PHE A 33 -7.14 -4.41 7.07
CA PHE A 33 -7.33 -5.77 6.54
C PHE A 33 -6.13 -6.66 6.82
N ASP A 34 -6.39 -7.90 7.24
CA ASP A 34 -5.35 -8.91 7.40
C ASP A 34 -5.20 -9.68 6.10
N THR A 35 -3.98 -9.76 5.56
CA THR A 35 -3.73 -10.39 4.28
C THR A 35 -2.23 -10.70 4.11
N THR A 36 -1.88 -11.30 2.97
CA THR A 36 -0.49 -11.37 2.54
C THR A 36 -0.19 -10.14 1.71
N ILE A 37 0.93 -9.48 2.02
CA ILE A 37 1.33 -8.18 1.50
C ILE A 37 2.61 -8.35 0.71
N TYR A 38 2.66 -7.78 -0.50
CA TYR A 38 3.81 -7.93 -1.39
C TYR A 38 4.41 -6.59 -1.76
N GLU A 39 5.74 -6.52 -1.72
CA GLU A 39 6.51 -5.50 -2.44
C GLU A 39 6.86 -6.11 -3.79
N VAL A 40 6.59 -5.41 -4.87
CA VAL A 40 6.76 -5.94 -6.23
C VAL A 40 7.51 -4.96 -7.12
N SER A 41 8.20 -5.51 -8.12
CA SER A 41 8.76 -4.74 -9.23
C SER A 41 8.05 -5.20 -10.49
N TYR A 42 7.54 -4.27 -11.30
CA TYR A 42 6.74 -4.64 -12.46
C TYR A 42 7.08 -3.78 -13.67
N LYS A 43 6.78 -4.32 -14.84
CA LYS A 43 6.94 -3.60 -16.09
C LYS A 43 5.56 -3.06 -16.49
N PRO A 44 5.38 -1.72 -16.55
CA PRO A 44 4.08 -1.15 -16.86
C PRO A 44 3.56 -1.59 -18.23
N LYS A 45 2.29 -1.90 -18.32
CA LYS A 45 1.64 -2.28 -19.59
C LYS A 45 1.60 -1.11 -20.58
N THR A 46 1.66 0.10 -20.06
CA THR A 46 1.69 1.32 -20.89
C THR A 46 3.07 1.61 -21.48
N GLY A 47 4.07 0.80 -21.16
CA GLY A 47 5.46 1.03 -21.56
C GLY A 47 6.18 1.88 -20.52
N GLY A 48 7.41 2.26 -20.85
CA GLY A 48 8.24 3.04 -19.95
C GLY A 48 9.11 2.17 -19.05
N PRO A 49 9.87 2.80 -18.14
CA PRO A 49 10.80 2.07 -17.29
C PRO A 49 10.09 1.19 -16.28
N MET A 50 10.79 0.11 -15.86
CA MET A 50 10.31 -0.77 -14.81
C MET A 50 10.09 0.02 -13.53
N VAL A 51 8.95 -0.23 -12.85
CA VAL A 51 8.70 0.30 -11.53
C VAL A 51 9.27 -0.68 -10.52
N LYS A 52 10.25 -0.23 -9.73
CA LYS A 52 10.95 -1.08 -8.77
C LYS A 52 10.46 -0.82 -7.35
N ASN A 53 10.39 -1.91 -6.59
CA ASN A 53 10.09 -1.84 -5.14
C ASN A 53 8.79 -1.09 -4.84
N HIS A 54 7.75 -1.35 -5.62
CA HIS A 54 6.44 -0.76 -5.37
C HIS A 54 5.84 -1.35 -4.10
N ARG A 55 5.46 -0.52 -3.17
CA ARG A 55 4.81 -0.87 -1.91
C ARG A 55 3.39 -0.31 -1.93
N TRP A 56 2.37 -1.03 -1.84
CA TRP A 56 2.21 -2.48 -1.58
C TRP A 56 1.11 -3.01 -2.49
N VAL A 57 1.12 -4.30 -2.71
CA VAL A 57 0.04 -5.02 -3.38
C VAL A 57 -0.36 -6.15 -2.44
N VAL A 58 -1.63 -6.46 -2.33
CA VAL A 58 -2.11 -7.53 -1.45
C VAL A 58 -2.53 -8.75 -2.26
N GLN A 59 -2.67 -9.89 -1.56
CA GLN A 59 -3.03 -11.16 -2.21
C GLN A 59 -4.27 -11.03 -3.08
N GLU A 60 -5.27 -10.28 -2.61
CA GLU A 60 -6.54 -10.09 -3.32
C GLU A 60 -6.38 -9.27 -4.61
N GLU A 61 -5.23 -8.65 -4.80
CA GLU A 61 -4.92 -7.85 -6.00
C GLU A 61 -4.03 -8.59 -7.00
N LEU A 62 -3.79 -9.87 -6.78
CA LEU A 62 -3.15 -10.72 -7.77
C LEU A 62 -4.21 -11.40 -8.63
N LYS A 63 -3.87 -11.72 -9.88
CA LYS A 63 -4.77 -12.50 -10.75
C LYS A 63 -5.09 -13.83 -10.08
N ASP A 64 -4.08 -14.48 -9.49
CA ASP A 64 -4.27 -15.69 -8.68
C ASP A 64 -4.43 -15.26 -7.22
N THR A 65 -5.67 -15.17 -6.75
CA THR A 65 -5.99 -14.73 -5.40
C THR A 65 -5.81 -15.81 -4.33
N LYS A 66 -5.53 -17.04 -4.74
CA LYS A 66 -5.54 -18.20 -3.82
C LYS A 66 -4.15 -18.71 -3.46
N THR A 67 -3.18 -18.57 -4.35
CA THR A 67 -1.84 -19.09 -4.13
C THR A 67 -0.92 -18.01 -3.59
N VAL A 68 -0.39 -18.22 -2.39
CA VAL A 68 0.58 -17.30 -1.81
C VAL A 68 1.88 -17.36 -2.61
N ALA A 69 2.37 -16.21 -3.04
CA ALA A 69 3.63 -16.11 -3.78
C ALA A 69 4.79 -15.91 -2.81
N ASN A 70 5.95 -16.40 -3.21
CA ASN A 70 7.19 -16.25 -2.43
C ASN A 70 8.12 -15.25 -3.11
N GLU A 71 9.12 -14.77 -2.37
CA GLU A 71 10.14 -13.89 -2.94
C GLU A 71 10.74 -14.54 -4.19
N GLY A 72 10.86 -13.76 -5.25
CA GLY A 72 11.38 -14.22 -6.52
C GLY A 72 10.34 -14.77 -7.48
N ASP A 73 9.12 -15.04 -7.03
CA ASP A 73 8.06 -15.53 -7.90
C ASP A 73 7.57 -14.42 -8.83
N THR A 74 7.08 -14.83 -10.01
CA THR A 74 6.44 -13.94 -10.95
C THR A 74 4.92 -14.06 -10.79
N VAL A 75 4.25 -12.93 -10.67
CA VAL A 75 2.79 -12.87 -10.54
C VAL A 75 2.22 -11.88 -11.55
N ILE A 76 0.92 -11.98 -11.79
CA ILE A 76 0.20 -11.03 -12.63
C ILE A 76 -0.62 -10.13 -11.71
N LEU A 77 -0.48 -8.83 -11.86
CA LEU A 77 -1.18 -7.86 -11.03
C LEU A 77 -2.61 -7.66 -11.53
N ASN A 78 -3.54 -7.61 -10.60
CA ASN A 78 -4.94 -7.27 -10.85
C ASN A 78 -5.30 -6.08 -9.95
N ALA A 79 -4.47 -5.07 -10.01
CA ALA A 79 -4.58 -3.84 -9.23
C ALA A 79 -4.34 -2.66 -10.15
N ASP A 80 -4.88 -1.52 -9.80
CA ASP A 80 -4.82 -0.32 -10.63
C ASP A 80 -4.47 0.91 -9.78
N HIS A 81 -3.43 0.80 -8.95
CA HIS A 81 -2.96 1.92 -8.12
C HIS A 81 -2.27 2.98 -8.96
N MET A 82 -1.70 2.57 -10.10
CA MET A 82 -0.95 3.44 -11.00
C MET A 82 -1.21 3.02 -12.44
N ASP A 83 -1.00 3.95 -13.37
CA ASP A 83 -1.14 3.66 -14.79
C ASP A 83 -0.20 2.51 -15.18
N GLY A 84 -0.72 1.57 -15.97
CA GLY A 84 0.06 0.46 -16.48
C GLY A 84 0.24 -0.70 -15.51
N MET A 85 -0.35 -0.63 -14.32
CA MET A 85 -0.24 -1.71 -13.34
C MET A 85 -1.17 -2.88 -13.64
N MET A 86 -2.41 -2.61 -14.05
CA MET A 86 -3.40 -3.66 -14.29
C MET A 86 -2.90 -4.64 -15.37
N GLY A 87 -2.83 -5.92 -15.00
CA GLY A 87 -2.38 -6.99 -15.92
C GLY A 87 -0.87 -7.10 -16.09
N ALA A 88 -0.09 -6.27 -15.40
CA ALA A 88 1.37 -6.28 -15.53
C ALA A 88 1.97 -7.53 -14.88
N GLU A 89 3.05 -8.05 -15.48
CA GLU A 89 3.86 -9.07 -14.84
C GLU A 89 4.73 -8.40 -13.78
N ALA A 90 4.76 -8.99 -12.59
CA ALA A 90 5.52 -8.47 -11.48
C ALA A 90 6.36 -9.56 -10.85
N LYS A 91 7.53 -9.15 -10.35
CA LYS A 91 8.37 -10.02 -9.54
C LYS A 91 8.17 -9.66 -8.08
N VAL A 92 7.95 -10.66 -7.25
CA VAL A 92 7.78 -10.44 -5.80
C VAL A 92 9.14 -10.19 -5.18
N ASP A 93 9.31 -8.99 -4.61
CA ASP A 93 10.53 -8.61 -3.90
C ASP A 93 10.45 -9.00 -2.43
N LYS A 94 9.28 -8.87 -1.82
CA LYS A 94 9.02 -9.28 -0.43
C LYS A 94 7.60 -9.81 -0.30
N SER A 95 7.43 -10.77 0.61
CA SER A 95 6.12 -11.36 0.95
C SER A 95 6.00 -11.36 2.48
N ILE A 96 4.98 -10.68 2.98
CA ILE A 96 4.77 -10.47 4.42
C ILE A 96 3.31 -10.80 4.75
N THR A 97 3.08 -11.47 5.86
CA THR A 97 1.72 -11.67 6.37
C THR A 97 1.47 -10.65 7.48
N GLY A 98 0.39 -9.88 7.38
CA GLY A 98 0.10 -8.87 8.38
C GLY A 98 -1.12 -8.04 8.05
N THR A 99 -1.20 -6.87 8.66
CA THR A 99 -2.31 -5.94 8.49
C THR A 99 -1.90 -4.78 7.61
N VAL A 100 -2.76 -4.46 6.64
CA VAL A 100 -2.63 -3.26 5.81
C VAL A 100 -3.79 -2.33 6.08
N TYR A 101 -3.55 -1.05 5.81
CA TYR A 101 -4.50 0.01 6.08
C TYR A 101 -4.77 0.83 4.84
N VAL A 102 -6.01 1.29 4.74
CA VAL A 102 -6.41 2.32 3.77
C VAL A 102 -6.52 3.62 4.56
N VAL A 103 -5.94 4.68 4.05
CA VAL A 103 -5.92 5.97 4.74
C VAL A 103 -6.34 7.10 3.83
N ASN A 104 -6.92 8.15 4.44
CA ASN A 104 -7.04 9.45 3.81
C ASN A 104 -5.94 10.32 4.43
N TYR A 105 -5.15 11.02 3.63
CA TYR A 105 -4.10 11.87 4.17
C TYR A 105 -4.03 13.21 3.46
N THR A 106 -3.52 14.22 4.19
CA THR A 106 -3.28 15.54 3.64
C THR A 106 -1.79 15.66 3.36
N PRO A 107 -1.38 15.75 2.07
CA PRO A 107 0.03 15.87 1.73
C PRO A 107 0.71 17.07 2.38
N THR A 108 1.97 16.91 2.75
CA THR A 108 2.75 17.98 3.40
C THR A 108 3.16 19.07 2.42
N ASP A 109 3.05 18.82 1.11
CA ASP A 109 3.47 19.76 0.06
C ASP A 109 2.35 20.68 -0.42
N GLY A 110 1.21 20.70 0.30
CA GLY A 110 0.10 21.59 -0.03
C GLY A 110 -0.86 21.07 -1.08
N GLN A 111 -0.66 19.86 -1.58
CA GLN A 111 -1.59 19.23 -2.52
C GLN A 111 -2.91 18.88 -1.84
N LYS A 112 -3.93 18.58 -2.65
CA LYS A 112 -5.24 18.22 -2.13
C LYS A 112 -5.19 16.91 -1.35
N GLU A 113 -6.12 16.75 -0.42
CA GLU A 113 -6.28 15.50 0.34
C GLU A 113 -6.36 14.30 -0.60
N VAL A 114 -5.62 13.27 -0.28
CA VAL A 114 -5.65 11.98 -1.00
C VAL A 114 -6.57 11.05 -0.22
N LYS A 115 -7.62 10.56 -0.87
CA LYS A 115 -8.60 9.68 -0.25
C LYS A 115 -8.40 8.24 -0.66
N ASN A 116 -8.63 7.32 0.29
CA ASN A 116 -8.60 5.88 0.05
C ASN A 116 -7.27 5.42 -0.54
N HIS A 117 -6.17 5.96 0.00
CA HIS A 117 -4.83 5.51 -0.42
C HIS A 117 -4.59 4.09 0.08
N MET A 118 -4.28 3.20 -0.83
CA MET A 118 -3.94 1.80 -0.58
C MET A 118 -2.48 1.59 -0.91
N TRP A 119 -1.67 1.04 -0.13
CA TRP A 119 -1.82 0.45 1.21
C TRP A 119 -0.71 0.99 2.09
N VAL A 120 -0.93 0.99 3.40
CA VAL A 120 0.08 1.39 4.38
C VAL A 120 0.16 0.28 5.42
N THR A 121 1.38 -0.07 5.84
CA THR A 121 1.57 -1.10 6.88
C THR A 121 1.68 -0.46 8.26
N GLU A 122 1.61 -1.30 9.31
CA GLU A 122 1.71 -0.80 10.69
C GLU A 122 3.01 -0.05 10.95
N ASP A 123 4.11 -0.51 10.33
CA ASP A 123 5.42 0.10 10.53
C ASP A 123 5.55 1.47 9.86
N GLU A 124 4.60 1.82 9.01
CA GLU A 124 4.63 3.05 8.24
C GLU A 124 3.75 4.13 8.83
N MET A 125 3.25 3.94 10.04
CA MET A 125 2.38 4.90 10.74
C MET A 125 2.70 4.95 12.21
N GLU A 126 2.32 6.07 12.83
CA GLU A 126 2.29 6.20 14.29
C GLU A 126 1.07 7.03 14.68
N TYR A 127 0.61 6.90 15.91
CA TYR A 127 -0.52 7.70 16.37
C TYR A 127 -0.17 9.18 16.36
N ASP A 128 -1.13 10.00 15.96
CA ASP A 128 -1.02 11.45 16.05
C ASP A 128 -1.35 11.88 17.47
N LYS A 129 -0.32 12.09 18.28
CA LYS A 129 -0.47 12.43 19.70
C LYS A 129 -1.11 13.79 19.92
N ASN A 130 -1.11 14.64 18.91
CA ASN A 130 -1.68 15.99 18.99
C ASN A 130 -3.16 16.02 18.64
N ASN A 131 -3.73 14.90 18.22
CA ASN A 131 -5.09 14.81 17.71
C ASN A 131 -5.82 13.56 18.21
N GLU A 132 -5.55 13.19 19.43
CA GLU A 132 -6.22 12.05 20.09
C GLU A 132 -7.61 12.44 20.56
#